data_8133965c27b52e4dd8677586405f4587
#
_entry.id   8133965c27b52e4dd8677586405f4587
#
_cell.length_a   1.000
_cell.length_b   1.000
_cell.length_c   1.000
_cell.angle_alpha   90.00
_cell.angle_beta   90.00
_cell.angle_gamma   90.00
#
_symmetry.space_group_name_H-M   'P 1'
#
loop_
_entity.id
_entity.type
_entity.pdbx_description
1 polymer ?
#
loop_
_entity_poly.entity_id
_entity_poly.type
_entity_poly.pdbx_seq_one_letter_code
_entity_poly.pdbx_strand_id
1 'polypeptide(L)'
;MSVAMASPQPLLLRHLAKVAITLGIFLLLSPVSIMSAADDDISHHGSAPKSPSCDNTLRLVKVKIWVDGAEGSVLGGLTARFGGSLSTEAKDGARFPAVFTNPSNCCSNSSSKLSGFIALSIRGDCDFMTKAEFAESGGAAGLLVINDGEELLEMSCREDHVSNITIPIVMISKSGGGAIEKSMTSSKKVELLLYSPNRPIVDFSVVFLWLMAVGTIVCASLWSEFTGSKKNDERYNELSPKESSNAGTVQDDAEDEVVDISAKSAIVFVISASTFLVLLYLFMSSWFVWLLIVLFCIGGIEGMHSCIVALILRKWRNSGDKKVNLPLLGEISVLSIVVLLFCLVFSIVWAAKRKESYSWVGQDILGVCLMITILQLARLPNIKVATVLLCCAFIYDIFWVFLSPLIFHDSVMIAVARGDNSGGESIPMLLRVPRTFDPWGGYDMIGFGDILFPGLLVSFAFRYDKANKKGVLNGYFLWLTIGYGFGLFFTYLGLYLMNGHGQPALLYLVPCTLGFAVILGAARRELKHLWNYGEESSQSKENAVEA
;
A
#
# COMPACT_ATOMS: atom_id res chain seq x y z
N MET A 1 8.06 -29.74 50.98
CA MET A 1 6.66 -29.62 50.63
C MET A 1 6.43 -28.15 50.33
N SER A 2 6.66 -27.77 49.10
CA SER A 2 6.46 -26.42 48.61
C SER A 2 5.90 -26.57 47.17
N VAL A 3 4.60 -26.44 47.09
CA VAL A 3 3.82 -26.54 45.86
C VAL A 3 4.07 -25.26 45.09
N ALA A 4 4.82 -25.33 43.98
CA ALA A 4 4.90 -24.27 43.01
C ALA A 4 3.56 -24.21 42.27
N MET A 5 2.68 -23.28 42.67
CA MET A 5 1.51 -22.91 41.90
C MET A 5 1.96 -22.24 40.59
N ALA A 6 1.74 -22.91 39.47
CA ALA A 6 1.75 -22.30 38.17
C ALA A 6 0.70 -21.18 38.17
N SER A 7 1.12 -19.94 37.99
CA SER A 7 0.22 -18.79 37.93
C SER A 7 -0.61 -18.86 36.63
N PRO A 8 -1.95 -18.83 36.70
CA PRO A 8 -2.76 -18.72 35.50
C PRO A 8 -2.50 -17.36 34.89
N GLN A 9 -1.84 -17.33 33.75
CA GLN A 9 -1.85 -16.11 32.92
C GLN A 9 -3.31 -15.72 32.66
N PRO A 10 -3.64 -14.43 32.75
CA PRO A 10 -5.03 -14.01 32.62
C PRO A 10 -5.56 -14.41 31.24
N LEU A 11 -6.39 -15.44 31.24
CA LEU A 11 -7.06 -15.99 30.04
C LEU A 11 -7.69 -14.89 29.18
N LEU A 12 -8.15 -13.80 29.82
CA LEU A 12 -8.78 -12.67 29.17
C LEU A 12 -7.82 -11.87 28.29
N LEU A 13 -6.57 -11.63 28.74
CA LEU A 13 -5.58 -10.91 27.93
C LEU A 13 -5.07 -11.77 26.77
N ARG A 14 -4.90 -13.08 27.01
CA ARG A 14 -4.57 -14.05 25.94
C ARG A 14 -5.70 -14.15 24.92
N HIS A 15 -6.97 -14.17 25.35
CA HIS A 15 -8.12 -14.18 24.44
C HIS A 15 -8.26 -12.84 23.69
N LEU A 16 -8.05 -11.70 24.33
CA LEU A 16 -8.08 -10.39 23.69
C LEU A 16 -6.91 -10.23 22.69
N ALA A 17 -5.70 -10.67 23.06
CA ALA A 17 -4.56 -10.71 22.14
C ALA A 17 -4.81 -11.66 20.97
N LYS A 18 -5.34 -12.86 21.20
CA LYS A 18 -5.71 -13.81 20.14
C LYS A 18 -6.79 -13.25 19.21
N VAL A 19 -7.82 -12.63 19.76
CA VAL A 19 -8.88 -11.99 18.96
C VAL A 19 -8.33 -10.80 18.20
N ALA A 20 -7.46 -9.98 18.80
CA ALA A 20 -6.83 -8.86 18.12
C ALA A 20 -5.86 -9.31 17.02
N ILE A 21 -5.07 -10.38 17.27
CA ILE A 21 -4.15 -10.97 16.30
C ILE A 21 -4.94 -11.63 15.16
N THR A 22 -5.96 -12.45 15.48
CA THR A 22 -6.79 -13.09 14.44
C THR A 22 -7.57 -12.06 13.62
N LEU A 23 -8.12 -11.04 14.26
CA LEU A 23 -8.78 -9.93 13.58
C LEU A 23 -7.78 -9.08 12.79
N GLY A 24 -6.58 -8.83 13.34
CA GLY A 24 -5.48 -8.15 12.68
C GLY A 24 -4.96 -8.93 11.48
N ILE A 25 -4.73 -10.23 11.61
CA ILE A 25 -4.37 -11.13 10.49
C ILE A 25 -5.48 -11.10 9.44
N PHE A 26 -6.73 -11.13 9.86
CA PHE A 26 -7.88 -11.11 8.96
C PHE A 26 -7.98 -9.79 8.19
N LEU A 27 -7.76 -8.66 8.84
CA LEU A 27 -7.79 -7.32 8.25
C LEU A 27 -6.56 -7.05 7.36
N LEU A 28 -5.39 -7.59 7.72
CA LEU A 28 -4.13 -7.37 7.01
C LEU A 28 -3.96 -8.28 5.79
N LEU A 29 -4.63 -9.41 5.78
CA LEU A 29 -4.62 -10.33 4.64
C LEU A 29 -5.62 -9.94 3.55
N SER A 30 -6.40 -8.85 3.70
CA SER A 30 -7.13 -8.32 2.55
C SER A 30 -6.11 -7.79 1.54
N PRO A 31 -6.01 -8.39 0.34
CA PRO A 31 -5.05 -7.95 -0.66
C PRO A 31 -5.45 -6.56 -1.17
N VAL A 32 -4.67 -5.57 -0.77
CA VAL A 32 -4.71 -4.24 -1.38
C VAL A 32 -3.55 -4.21 -2.34
N SER A 33 -3.85 -4.24 -3.62
CA SER A 33 -2.86 -4.28 -4.71
C SER A 33 -1.91 -3.09 -4.70
N ILE A 34 -0.73 -3.28 -5.29
CA ILE A 34 0.23 -2.19 -5.53
C ILE A 34 -0.48 -1.09 -6.30
N MET A 35 -0.64 0.04 -5.68
CA MET A 35 -1.15 1.23 -6.33
C MET A 35 -0.07 2.29 -6.39
N SER A 36 0.21 2.74 -7.60
CA SER A 36 0.68 4.08 -7.82
C SER A 36 -0.53 4.98 -7.60
N ALA A 37 -0.69 5.54 -6.40
CA ALA A 37 -1.59 6.66 -6.25
C ALA A 37 -0.91 7.86 -6.90
N ALA A 38 -1.07 7.95 -8.20
CA ALA A 38 -1.10 9.26 -8.80
C ALA A 38 -2.39 9.88 -8.27
N ASP A 39 -2.30 11.06 -7.68
CA ASP A 39 -3.44 11.96 -7.49
C ASP A 39 -3.94 12.37 -8.89
N ASP A 40 -4.51 11.41 -9.60
CA ASP A 40 -5.26 11.67 -10.81
C ASP A 40 -6.73 11.78 -10.37
N ASP A 41 -7.09 12.96 -9.81
CA ASP A 41 -8.48 13.43 -9.70
C ASP A 41 -9.08 13.67 -11.11
N ILE A 42 -8.81 12.77 -12.05
CA ILE A 42 -9.37 12.81 -13.40
C ILE A 42 -10.61 11.90 -13.37
N SER A 43 -11.77 12.49 -13.25
CA SER A 43 -13.03 11.76 -13.45
C SER A 43 -13.19 11.49 -14.96
N HIS A 44 -12.95 10.24 -15.37
CA HIS A 44 -13.26 9.75 -16.69
C HIS A 44 -14.77 9.50 -16.79
N HIS A 45 -15.53 10.51 -17.19
CA HIS A 45 -16.90 10.29 -17.66
C HIS A 45 -16.83 9.67 -19.07
N GLY A 46 -17.43 8.51 -19.19
CA GLY A 46 -17.63 7.64 -20.34
C GLY A 46 -17.09 8.08 -21.69
N SER A 47 -16.42 7.17 -22.38
CA SER A 47 -15.82 7.35 -23.69
C SER A 47 -16.85 7.88 -24.69
N ALA A 48 -16.87 9.20 -24.90
CA ALA A 48 -17.50 9.79 -26.06
C ALA A 48 -16.74 9.35 -27.33
N PRO A 49 -17.41 9.15 -28.48
CA PRO A 49 -16.75 8.76 -29.71
C PRO A 49 -15.70 9.80 -30.11
N LYS A 50 -14.50 9.33 -30.45
CA LYS A 50 -13.35 10.18 -30.77
C LYS A 50 -13.52 10.87 -32.11
N SER A 51 -13.60 12.21 -32.14
CA SER A 51 -13.46 13.01 -33.34
C SER A 51 -11.97 13.08 -33.76
N PRO A 52 -11.65 13.11 -35.08
CA PRO A 52 -10.25 13.15 -35.57
C PRO A 52 -9.42 14.33 -35.08
N SER A 53 -10.04 15.41 -34.62
CA SER A 53 -9.37 16.60 -34.09
C SER A 53 -9.15 16.54 -32.56
N CYS A 54 -9.49 15.43 -31.89
CA CYS A 54 -9.49 15.24 -30.44
C CYS A 54 -8.46 14.21 -30.00
N ASP A 55 -7.27 14.24 -30.54
CA ASP A 55 -6.23 13.23 -30.30
C ASP A 55 -5.22 13.61 -29.20
N ASN A 56 -5.34 14.79 -28.58
CA ASN A 56 -4.44 15.18 -27.53
C ASN A 56 -4.59 14.24 -26.32
N THR A 57 -3.46 13.70 -25.88
CA THR A 57 -3.42 12.96 -24.60
C THR A 57 -3.65 13.93 -23.45
N LEU A 58 -4.54 13.57 -22.53
CA LEU A 58 -4.73 14.34 -21.30
C LEU A 58 -3.44 14.35 -20.50
N ARG A 59 -3.02 15.53 -20.06
CA ARG A 59 -1.83 15.72 -19.24
C ARG A 59 -2.14 16.64 -18.07
N LEU A 60 -1.62 16.29 -16.92
CA LEU A 60 -1.64 17.19 -15.78
C LEU A 60 -0.76 18.41 -16.05
N VAL A 61 -1.20 19.58 -15.62
CA VAL A 61 -0.56 20.87 -15.85
C VAL A 61 -0.25 21.54 -14.52
N LYS A 62 0.94 22.10 -14.40
CA LYS A 62 1.27 23.03 -13.31
C LYS A 62 1.05 24.45 -13.79
N VAL A 63 0.21 25.17 -13.06
CA VAL A 63 -0.06 26.59 -13.24
C VAL A 63 0.69 27.33 -12.16
N LYS A 64 1.85 27.90 -12.49
CA LYS A 64 2.61 28.78 -11.60
C LYS A 64 2.04 30.18 -11.66
N ILE A 65 1.87 30.80 -10.50
CA ILE A 65 1.30 32.12 -10.35
C ILE A 65 2.38 33.08 -9.86
N TRP A 66 2.51 34.24 -10.48
CA TRP A 66 3.29 35.37 -9.97
C TRP A 66 2.35 36.52 -9.66
N VAL A 67 2.54 37.11 -8.49
CA VAL A 67 1.79 38.28 -8.04
C VAL A 67 2.77 39.42 -7.81
N ASP A 68 2.66 40.48 -8.59
CA ASP A 68 3.59 41.63 -8.59
C ASP A 68 5.07 41.22 -8.75
N GLY A 69 5.32 40.18 -9.56
CA GLY A 69 6.66 39.65 -9.81
C GLY A 69 7.19 38.67 -8.76
N ALA A 70 6.52 38.52 -7.62
CA ALA A 70 6.87 37.51 -6.62
C ALA A 70 6.22 36.17 -6.97
N GLU A 71 6.97 35.07 -6.84
CA GLU A 71 6.48 33.71 -7.07
C GLU A 71 5.46 33.36 -5.96
N GLY A 72 4.27 32.96 -6.38
CA GLY A 72 3.17 32.56 -5.50
C GLY A 72 2.95 31.05 -5.50
N SER A 73 1.70 30.64 -5.29
CA SER A 73 1.30 29.22 -5.28
C SER A 73 1.38 28.58 -6.66
N VAL A 74 1.49 27.27 -6.67
CA VAL A 74 1.39 26.44 -7.88
C VAL A 74 0.07 25.68 -7.80
N LEU A 75 -0.76 25.79 -8.85
CA LEU A 75 -2.02 25.06 -8.95
C LEU A 75 -1.88 23.88 -9.89
N GLY A 76 -2.67 22.84 -9.62
CA GLY A 76 -2.88 21.71 -10.54
C GLY A 76 -3.95 22.03 -11.58
N GLY A 77 -3.78 21.55 -12.80
CA GLY A 77 -4.77 21.62 -13.87
C GLY A 77 -4.68 20.44 -14.81
N LEU A 78 -5.61 20.35 -15.75
CA LEU A 78 -5.70 19.28 -16.75
C LEU A 78 -5.81 19.88 -18.14
N THR A 79 -5.05 19.36 -19.13
CA THR A 79 -5.18 19.77 -20.54
C THR A 79 -6.51 19.32 -21.13
N ALA A 80 -6.97 20.02 -22.18
CA ALA A 80 -8.05 19.54 -23.02
C ALA A 80 -7.55 18.47 -24.02
N ARG A 81 -8.49 17.70 -24.57
CA ARG A 81 -8.25 16.78 -25.70
C ARG A 81 -7.94 17.49 -27.02
N PHE A 82 -7.98 18.80 -27.04
CA PHE A 82 -7.78 19.67 -28.20
C PHE A 82 -6.96 20.91 -27.82
N GLY A 83 -6.47 21.63 -28.80
CA GLY A 83 -5.66 22.85 -28.63
C GLY A 83 -4.15 22.60 -28.63
N GLY A 84 -3.40 23.64 -28.35
CA GLY A 84 -1.93 23.64 -28.41
C GLY A 84 -1.29 22.83 -27.31
N SER A 85 -0.09 22.29 -27.58
CA SER A 85 0.72 21.58 -26.61
C SER A 85 1.43 22.54 -25.65
N LEU A 86 1.62 22.08 -24.38
CA LEU A 86 2.38 22.80 -23.36
C LEU A 86 3.85 22.33 -23.32
N SER A 87 4.76 23.21 -22.91
CA SER A 87 6.15 22.86 -22.63
C SER A 87 6.23 21.88 -21.45
N THR A 88 7.23 21.00 -21.47
CA THR A 88 7.48 20.04 -20.37
C THR A 88 8.28 20.65 -19.24
N GLU A 89 9.05 21.70 -19.49
CA GLU A 89 9.84 22.39 -18.49
C GLU A 89 9.35 23.81 -18.26
N ALA A 90 9.36 24.26 -17.00
CA ALA A 90 8.98 25.63 -16.64
C ALA A 90 9.91 26.69 -17.26
N LYS A 91 11.16 26.30 -17.63
CA LYS A 91 12.13 27.21 -18.26
C LYS A 91 11.77 27.55 -19.69
N ASP A 92 11.14 26.62 -20.39
CA ASP A 92 10.77 26.75 -21.81
C ASP A 92 9.39 27.39 -22.00
N GLY A 93 8.66 27.55 -20.90
CA GLY A 93 7.34 28.21 -20.88
C GLY A 93 7.44 29.71 -20.77
N ALA A 94 6.55 30.42 -21.47
CA ALA A 94 6.43 31.86 -21.36
C ALA A 94 5.43 32.26 -20.25
N ARG A 95 5.72 33.38 -19.59
CA ARG A 95 4.80 33.99 -18.61
C ARG A 95 3.90 34.98 -19.34
N PHE A 96 2.61 34.86 -19.09
CA PHE A 96 1.62 35.78 -19.63
C PHE A 96 0.76 36.37 -18.51
N PRO A 97 0.38 37.64 -18.61
CA PRO A 97 -0.58 38.21 -17.67
C PRO A 97 -1.94 37.54 -17.84
N ALA A 98 -2.67 37.42 -16.71
CA ALA A 98 -4.00 36.82 -16.70
C ALA A 98 -5.10 37.88 -16.74
N VAL A 99 -6.21 37.59 -17.41
CA VAL A 99 -7.37 38.46 -17.50
C VAL A 99 -8.66 37.63 -17.54
N PHE A 100 -9.67 38.02 -16.79
CA PHE A 100 -11.00 37.44 -16.92
C PHE A 100 -11.67 37.91 -18.22
N THR A 101 -12.29 36.97 -18.92
CA THR A 101 -13.13 37.28 -20.09
C THR A 101 -14.38 38.05 -19.63
N ASN A 102 -14.91 38.90 -20.50
CA ASN A 102 -16.16 39.59 -20.28
C ASN A 102 -17.07 39.41 -21.50
N PRO A 103 -18.08 38.54 -21.46
CA PRO A 103 -18.61 37.83 -20.29
C PRO A 103 -17.67 36.77 -19.74
N SER A 104 -17.77 36.49 -18.42
CA SER A 104 -16.88 35.56 -17.68
C SER A 104 -16.96 34.11 -18.15
N ASN A 105 -18.03 33.71 -18.83
CA ASN A 105 -18.22 32.39 -19.41
C ASN A 105 -17.51 32.21 -20.76
N CYS A 106 -17.01 33.26 -21.40
CA CYS A 106 -16.36 33.25 -22.72
C CYS A 106 -17.18 32.55 -23.81
N CYS A 107 -18.51 32.71 -23.78
CA CYS A 107 -19.42 32.13 -24.79
C CYS A 107 -19.76 33.11 -25.92
N SER A 108 -19.15 34.27 -25.95
CA SER A 108 -19.23 35.28 -26.98
C SER A 108 -17.94 36.11 -27.01
N ASN A 109 -17.80 36.96 -28.01
CA ASN A 109 -16.63 37.85 -28.11
C ASN A 109 -16.44 38.68 -26.84
N SER A 110 -15.25 38.57 -26.25
CA SER A 110 -14.92 39.26 -25.00
C SER A 110 -14.73 40.76 -25.24
N SER A 111 -15.34 41.58 -24.40
CA SER A 111 -15.04 43.02 -24.36
C SER A 111 -13.70 43.33 -23.69
N SER A 112 -13.10 42.39 -22.98
CA SER A 112 -11.77 42.48 -22.40
C SER A 112 -10.69 42.27 -23.48
N LYS A 113 -9.58 42.98 -23.38
CA LYS A 113 -8.43 42.79 -24.26
C LYS A 113 -7.76 41.45 -23.91
N LEU A 114 -7.82 40.47 -24.82
CA LEU A 114 -7.24 39.14 -24.59
C LEU A 114 -5.87 38.95 -25.25
N SER A 115 -5.49 39.82 -26.18
CA SER A 115 -4.25 39.67 -26.95
C SER A 115 -3.01 39.70 -26.06
N GLY A 116 -2.27 38.57 -26.06
CA GLY A 116 -1.08 38.37 -25.23
C GLY A 116 -1.36 38.06 -23.73
N PHE A 117 -2.61 37.72 -23.41
CA PHE A 117 -3.02 37.33 -22.04
C PHE A 117 -3.44 35.85 -21.99
N ILE A 118 -3.38 35.24 -20.83
CA ILE A 118 -4.12 34.04 -20.55
C ILE A 118 -5.54 34.44 -20.15
N ALA A 119 -6.50 33.99 -20.95
CA ALA A 119 -7.91 34.23 -20.72
C ALA A 119 -8.43 33.31 -19.59
N LEU A 120 -9.10 33.87 -18.61
CA LEU A 120 -9.75 33.15 -17.52
C LEU A 120 -11.24 33.07 -17.79
N SER A 121 -11.81 31.87 -17.88
CA SER A 121 -13.22 31.62 -18.14
C SER A 121 -13.81 30.69 -17.10
N ILE A 122 -15.07 30.92 -16.74
CA ILE A 122 -15.83 30.03 -15.84
C ILE A 122 -16.53 28.96 -16.70
N ARG A 123 -16.60 27.71 -16.20
CA ARG A 123 -17.36 26.63 -16.81
C ARG A 123 -18.86 26.96 -16.88
N GLY A 124 -19.56 26.45 -17.88
CA GLY A 124 -21.02 26.59 -18.07
C GLY A 124 -21.39 27.37 -19.33
N ASP A 125 -22.67 27.40 -19.64
CA ASP A 125 -23.38 28.11 -20.72
C ASP A 125 -23.05 27.66 -22.14
N CYS A 126 -21.83 27.30 -22.48
CA CYS A 126 -21.41 26.77 -23.78
C CYS A 126 -20.32 25.71 -23.62
N ASP A 127 -20.04 24.97 -24.69
CA ASP A 127 -19.03 23.94 -24.74
C ASP A 127 -17.60 24.52 -24.66
N PHE A 128 -16.64 23.66 -24.33
CA PHE A 128 -15.24 24.07 -24.15
C PHE A 128 -14.59 24.52 -25.45
N MET A 129 -14.99 23.94 -26.61
CA MET A 129 -14.46 24.35 -27.91
C MET A 129 -14.91 25.76 -28.24
N THR A 130 -16.19 26.09 -28.07
CA THR A 130 -16.72 27.44 -28.27
C THR A 130 -15.98 28.50 -27.44
N LYS A 131 -15.70 28.17 -26.15
CA LYS A 131 -14.89 29.07 -25.31
C LYS A 131 -13.49 29.29 -25.85
N ALA A 132 -12.87 28.23 -26.34
CA ALA A 132 -11.52 28.27 -26.87
C ALA A 132 -11.45 29.09 -28.18
N GLU A 133 -12.44 28.95 -29.08
CA GLU A 133 -12.57 29.72 -30.30
C GLU A 133 -12.70 31.21 -30.03
N PHE A 134 -13.56 31.60 -29.08
CA PHE A 134 -13.69 33.01 -28.71
C PHE A 134 -12.43 33.57 -28.04
N ALA A 135 -11.75 32.77 -27.21
CA ALA A 135 -10.50 33.18 -26.59
C ALA A 135 -9.39 33.36 -27.64
N GLU A 136 -9.25 32.41 -28.60
CA GLU A 136 -8.28 32.47 -29.66
C GLU A 136 -8.54 33.61 -30.66
N SER A 137 -9.80 33.81 -31.06
CA SER A 137 -10.19 34.92 -31.91
C SER A 137 -9.93 36.29 -31.25
N GLY A 138 -9.98 36.36 -29.93
CA GLY A 138 -9.58 37.53 -29.12
C GLY A 138 -8.05 37.71 -29.01
N GLY A 139 -7.25 36.77 -29.54
CA GLY A 139 -5.79 36.79 -29.52
C GLY A 139 -5.19 36.33 -28.17
N ALA A 140 -5.91 35.55 -27.36
CA ALA A 140 -5.39 35.01 -26.11
C ALA A 140 -4.18 34.09 -26.36
N ALA A 141 -3.21 34.14 -25.45
CA ALA A 141 -2.03 33.25 -25.47
C ALA A 141 -2.36 31.84 -24.93
N GLY A 142 -3.48 31.69 -24.24
CA GLY A 142 -4.01 30.44 -23.68
C GLY A 142 -5.34 30.66 -23.00
N LEU A 143 -6.08 29.59 -22.77
CA LEU A 143 -7.35 29.60 -22.04
C LEU A 143 -7.25 28.77 -20.78
N LEU A 144 -7.64 29.36 -19.65
CA LEU A 144 -7.78 28.69 -18.36
C LEU A 144 -9.26 28.62 -18.00
N VAL A 145 -9.81 27.41 -17.93
CA VAL A 145 -11.21 27.17 -17.58
C VAL A 145 -11.29 26.82 -16.10
N ILE A 146 -12.03 27.61 -15.33
CA ILE A 146 -12.29 27.39 -13.92
C ILE A 146 -13.53 26.50 -13.79
N ASN A 147 -13.36 25.33 -13.14
CA ASN A 147 -14.46 24.41 -12.90
C ASN A 147 -15.42 24.95 -11.84
N ASP A 148 -16.66 24.47 -11.82
CA ASP A 148 -17.68 24.72 -10.79
C ASP A 148 -17.52 23.83 -9.54
N GLY A 149 -16.71 22.75 -9.62
CA GLY A 149 -16.30 21.85 -8.54
C GLY A 149 -14.79 21.83 -8.30
N GLU A 150 -14.34 20.99 -7.38
CA GLU A 150 -12.91 20.79 -7.10
C GLU A 150 -12.27 19.76 -8.03
N GLU A 151 -13.06 18.93 -8.70
CA GLU A 151 -12.59 17.91 -9.61
C GLU A 151 -12.11 18.50 -10.95
N LEU A 152 -11.10 17.86 -11.54
CA LEU A 152 -10.62 18.17 -12.88
C LEU A 152 -11.34 17.26 -13.88
N LEU A 153 -12.18 17.86 -14.75
CA LEU A 153 -12.96 17.12 -15.73
C LEU A 153 -12.27 17.07 -17.07
N GLU A 154 -12.50 16.01 -17.81
CA GLU A 154 -12.03 15.87 -19.18
C GLU A 154 -12.79 16.85 -20.10
N MET A 155 -12.06 17.73 -20.75
CA MET A 155 -12.60 18.63 -21.78
C MET A 155 -12.50 17.93 -23.14
N SER A 156 -13.63 17.32 -23.56
CA SER A 156 -13.76 16.63 -24.85
C SER A 156 -14.17 17.58 -25.97
N CYS A 157 -13.99 17.13 -27.21
CA CYS A 157 -14.44 17.83 -28.41
C CYS A 157 -15.94 17.57 -28.67
N ARG A 158 -16.51 18.46 -29.44
CA ARG A 158 -17.83 18.29 -30.05
C ARG A 158 -17.70 17.45 -31.31
N GLU A 159 -18.60 16.49 -31.52
CA GLU A 159 -18.52 15.54 -32.64
C GLU A 159 -18.71 16.21 -34.01
N ASP A 160 -19.48 17.30 -34.07
CA ASP A 160 -19.90 17.96 -35.31
C ASP A 160 -18.97 19.11 -35.77
N HIS A 161 -17.92 19.43 -35.02
CA HIS A 161 -17.13 20.62 -35.26
C HIS A 161 -15.63 20.32 -35.29
N VAL A 162 -15.01 20.49 -36.46
CA VAL A 162 -13.57 20.42 -36.62
C VAL A 162 -13.01 21.84 -36.50
N SER A 163 -12.53 22.24 -35.35
CA SER A 163 -11.87 23.52 -35.13
C SER A 163 -10.38 23.29 -34.92
N ASN A 164 -9.55 24.05 -35.60
CA ASN A 164 -8.09 24.00 -35.48
C ASN A 164 -7.62 25.01 -34.42
N ILE A 165 -7.88 24.72 -33.15
CA ILE A 165 -7.47 25.57 -32.03
C ILE A 165 -5.98 25.34 -31.75
N THR A 166 -5.20 26.41 -31.69
CA THR A 166 -3.74 26.39 -31.55
C THR A 166 -3.28 26.80 -30.15
N ILE A 167 -4.12 27.49 -29.40
CA ILE A 167 -3.80 27.91 -28.01
C ILE A 167 -3.93 26.77 -27.05
N PRO A 168 -3.08 26.70 -25.96
CA PRO A 168 -3.22 25.72 -24.90
C PRO A 168 -4.46 26.01 -24.06
N ILE A 169 -5.18 24.93 -23.71
CA ILE A 169 -6.40 24.99 -22.90
C ILE A 169 -6.20 24.10 -21.67
N VAL A 170 -6.43 24.67 -20.51
CA VAL A 170 -6.23 24.01 -19.22
C VAL A 170 -7.45 24.24 -18.32
N MET A 171 -7.92 23.18 -17.67
CA MET A 171 -8.92 23.28 -16.60
C MET A 171 -8.24 23.32 -15.25
N ILE A 172 -8.75 24.14 -14.33
CA ILE A 172 -8.37 24.18 -12.91
C ILE A 172 -9.60 24.03 -12.02
N SER A 173 -9.37 23.66 -10.76
CA SER A 173 -10.43 23.54 -9.76
C SER A 173 -11.06 24.90 -9.40
N LYS A 174 -12.23 24.85 -8.77
CA LYS A 174 -12.94 26.04 -8.27
C LYS A 174 -12.10 26.81 -7.27
N SER A 175 -11.47 26.12 -6.31
CA SER A 175 -10.61 26.74 -5.30
C SER A 175 -9.38 27.40 -5.94
N GLY A 176 -8.80 26.77 -6.96
CA GLY A 176 -7.69 27.33 -7.74
C GLY A 176 -8.09 28.61 -8.47
N GLY A 177 -9.27 28.62 -9.10
CA GLY A 177 -9.85 29.82 -9.72
C GLY A 177 -10.06 30.95 -8.71
N GLY A 178 -10.65 30.66 -7.54
CA GLY A 178 -10.87 31.61 -6.48
C GLY A 178 -9.57 32.20 -5.90
N ALA A 179 -8.48 31.43 -5.87
CA ALA A 179 -7.17 31.94 -5.45
C ALA A 179 -6.59 32.96 -6.44
N ILE A 180 -6.76 32.72 -7.74
CA ILE A 180 -6.35 33.67 -8.81
C ILE A 180 -7.22 34.94 -8.71
N GLU A 181 -8.55 34.80 -8.62
CA GLU A 181 -9.49 35.91 -8.52
C GLU A 181 -9.19 36.80 -7.33
N LYS A 182 -8.97 36.21 -6.15
CA LYS A 182 -8.60 36.95 -4.91
C LYS A 182 -7.30 37.75 -5.10
N SER A 183 -6.32 37.18 -5.80
CA SER A 183 -5.06 37.85 -6.10
C SER A 183 -5.26 39.04 -7.05
N MET A 184 -6.14 38.90 -8.05
CA MET A 184 -6.46 39.97 -9.01
C MET A 184 -7.32 41.08 -8.41
N THR A 185 -8.27 40.75 -7.53
CA THR A 185 -9.14 41.72 -6.85
C THR A 185 -8.34 42.69 -5.97
N SER A 186 -7.16 42.28 -5.50
CA SER A 186 -6.24 43.12 -4.72
C SER A 186 -5.47 44.14 -5.58
N SER A 187 -5.89 44.39 -6.83
CA SER A 187 -5.25 45.29 -7.82
C SER A 187 -3.80 44.95 -8.12
N LYS A 188 -3.42 43.66 -8.00
CA LYS A 188 -2.07 43.15 -8.24
C LYS A 188 -1.98 42.61 -9.66
N LYS A 189 -0.81 42.77 -10.27
CA LYS A 189 -0.52 42.15 -11.57
C LYS A 189 -0.30 40.67 -11.37
N VAL A 190 -1.19 39.84 -11.94
CA VAL A 190 -1.09 38.37 -11.89
C VAL A 190 -0.57 37.87 -13.24
N GLU A 191 0.53 37.13 -13.20
CA GLU A 191 1.11 36.45 -14.36
C GLU A 191 1.07 34.95 -14.12
N LEU A 192 0.77 34.19 -15.19
CA LEU A 192 0.65 32.75 -15.15
C LEU A 192 1.65 32.10 -16.10
N LEU A 193 2.20 30.97 -15.71
CA LEU A 193 3.00 30.06 -16.52
C LEU A 193 2.37 28.68 -16.52
N LEU A 194 2.04 28.18 -17.70
CA LEU A 194 1.47 26.83 -17.88
C LEU A 194 2.57 25.90 -18.39
N TYR A 195 2.78 24.76 -17.72
CA TYR A 195 3.68 23.72 -18.18
C TYR A 195 3.25 22.36 -17.67
N SER A 196 3.58 21.32 -18.43
CA SER A 196 3.19 19.93 -18.13
C SER A 196 4.43 19.08 -17.93
N PRO A 197 4.97 18.99 -16.70
CA PRO A 197 6.18 18.23 -16.45
C PRO A 197 5.93 16.72 -16.63
N ASN A 198 6.87 16.06 -17.33
CA ASN A 198 6.82 14.62 -17.49
C ASN A 198 7.11 13.95 -16.14
N ARG A 199 6.41 12.83 -15.88
CA ARG A 199 6.73 11.97 -14.74
C ARG A 199 7.99 11.16 -15.03
N PRO A 200 8.91 11.00 -14.07
CA PRO A 200 10.04 10.10 -14.23
C PRO A 200 9.53 8.66 -14.38
N ILE A 201 10.20 7.88 -15.24
CA ILE A 201 9.86 6.47 -15.47
C ILE A 201 10.06 5.65 -14.20
N VAL A 202 11.11 5.93 -13.45
CA VAL A 202 11.45 5.26 -12.17
C VAL A 202 11.72 6.33 -11.13
N ASP A 203 11.01 6.27 -10.01
CA ASP A 203 11.29 7.07 -8.81
C ASP A 203 12.05 6.22 -7.79
N PHE A 204 12.86 6.85 -6.96
CA PHE A 204 13.59 6.19 -5.87
C PHE A 204 12.64 5.49 -4.88
N SER A 205 11.44 6.02 -4.68
CA SER A 205 10.40 5.46 -3.83
C SER A 205 10.05 4.02 -4.20
N VAL A 206 9.99 3.70 -5.50
CA VAL A 206 9.70 2.34 -6.00
C VAL A 206 10.80 1.35 -5.60
N VAL A 207 12.06 1.75 -5.78
CA VAL A 207 13.21 0.91 -5.41
C VAL A 207 13.25 0.70 -3.90
N PHE A 208 12.95 1.75 -3.13
CA PHE A 208 12.92 1.68 -1.67
C PHE A 208 11.78 0.76 -1.18
N LEU A 209 10.57 0.88 -1.73
CA LEU A 209 9.46 -0.04 -1.44
C LEU A 209 9.79 -1.49 -1.81
N TRP A 210 10.43 -1.70 -2.96
CA TRP A 210 10.88 -3.02 -3.38
C TRP A 210 11.85 -3.64 -2.36
N LEU A 211 12.85 -2.86 -1.92
CA LEU A 211 13.79 -3.29 -0.89
C LEU A 211 13.11 -3.56 0.45
N MET A 212 12.15 -2.72 0.85
CA MET A 212 11.38 -2.91 2.08
C MET A 212 10.55 -4.21 2.02
N ALA A 213 9.86 -4.47 0.92
CA ALA A 213 9.03 -5.65 0.77
C ALA A 213 9.86 -6.94 0.78
N VAL A 214 10.91 -7.01 -0.04
CA VAL A 214 11.83 -8.16 -0.07
C VAL A 214 12.56 -8.31 1.27
N GLY A 215 13.03 -7.19 1.84
CA GLY A 215 13.71 -7.15 3.13
C GLY A 215 12.84 -7.66 4.27
N THR A 216 11.55 -7.31 4.29
CA THR A 216 10.59 -7.79 5.30
C THR A 216 10.46 -9.31 5.27
N ILE A 217 10.31 -9.92 4.09
CA ILE A 217 10.20 -11.37 3.93
C ILE A 217 11.50 -12.07 4.36
N VAL A 218 12.64 -11.55 3.94
CA VAL A 218 13.95 -12.11 4.30
C VAL A 218 14.18 -12.00 5.81
N CYS A 219 13.93 -10.81 6.40
CA CYS A 219 14.04 -10.62 7.83
C CYS A 219 13.11 -11.55 8.61
N ALA A 220 11.84 -11.69 8.19
CA ALA A 220 10.89 -12.59 8.84
C ALA A 220 11.33 -14.05 8.78
N SER A 221 11.85 -14.50 7.63
CA SER A 221 12.32 -15.87 7.45
C SER A 221 13.55 -16.18 8.31
N LEU A 222 14.53 -15.26 8.34
CA LEU A 222 15.75 -15.39 9.15
C LEU A 222 15.48 -15.21 10.65
N TRP A 223 14.42 -14.49 11.03
CA TRP A 223 14.07 -14.24 12.42
C TRP A 223 13.84 -15.51 13.23
N SER A 224 13.29 -16.54 12.59
CA SER A 224 13.10 -17.85 13.21
C SER A 224 14.42 -18.50 13.64
N GLU A 225 15.54 -18.22 12.99
CA GLU A 225 16.86 -18.66 13.45
C GLU A 225 17.35 -17.87 14.67
N PHE A 226 17.05 -16.57 14.69
CA PHE A 226 17.46 -15.71 15.79
C PHE A 226 16.75 -16.06 17.10
N THR A 227 15.50 -16.49 17.04
CA THR A 227 14.70 -16.92 18.22
C THR A 227 14.88 -18.40 18.57
N GLY A 228 15.05 -19.26 17.57
CA GLY A 228 15.16 -20.73 17.76
C GLY A 228 16.47 -21.19 18.37
N SER A 229 17.58 -20.45 18.17
CA SER A 229 18.87 -20.74 18.78
C SER A 229 18.82 -20.72 20.31
N LYS A 230 17.94 -19.91 20.89
CA LYS A 230 17.78 -19.77 22.34
C LYS A 230 17.10 -20.98 22.99
N LYS A 231 16.09 -21.56 22.34
CA LYS A 231 15.40 -22.76 22.84
C LYS A 231 16.30 -24.01 22.85
N ASN A 232 17.20 -24.12 21.88
CA ASN A 232 18.14 -25.23 21.82
C ASN A 232 19.26 -25.11 22.86
N ASP A 233 19.75 -23.89 23.14
CA ASP A 233 20.80 -23.66 24.15
C ASP A 233 20.26 -23.82 25.57
N GLU A 234 19.02 -23.41 25.83
CA GLU A 234 18.36 -23.64 27.13
C GLU A 234 18.10 -25.12 27.35
N ARG A 235 17.61 -25.84 26.33
CA ARG A 235 17.41 -27.31 26.40
C ARG A 235 18.73 -28.08 26.53
N TYR A 236 19.83 -27.59 25.96
CA TYR A 236 21.15 -28.19 26.10
C TYR A 236 21.74 -27.95 27.50
N ASN A 237 21.49 -26.78 28.12
CA ASN A 237 21.91 -26.46 29.47
C ASN A 237 21.07 -27.16 30.53
N GLU A 238 19.80 -27.48 30.25
CA GLU A 238 18.94 -28.30 31.14
C GLU A 238 19.27 -29.79 31.05
N LEU A 239 19.84 -30.27 29.93
CA LEU A 239 20.28 -31.66 29.73
C LEU A 239 21.71 -31.93 30.20
N SER A 240 22.42 -30.95 30.77
CA SER A 240 23.71 -31.18 31.42
C SER A 240 23.50 -31.94 32.73
N PRO A 241 24.16 -33.09 32.96
CA PRO A 241 23.82 -33.99 34.06
C PRO A 241 24.21 -33.40 35.41
N LYS A 242 23.23 -32.91 36.16
CA LYS A 242 23.29 -32.94 37.60
C LYS A 242 22.51 -34.17 38.08
N GLU A 243 23.27 -35.02 38.71
CA GLU A 243 22.83 -36.30 39.25
C GLU A 243 21.42 -36.35 39.84
N SER A 244 20.74 -37.44 39.44
CA SER A 244 19.91 -38.30 40.29
C SER A 244 18.62 -37.74 40.90
N SER A 245 17.60 -38.31 40.46
CA SER A 245 16.47 -38.99 41.08
C SER A 245 15.08 -38.39 40.84
N ASN A 246 14.27 -39.32 40.38
CA ASN A 246 12.81 -39.38 40.37
C ASN A 246 12.07 -38.80 39.16
N ALA A 247 11.60 -39.80 38.42
CA ALA A 247 10.55 -39.74 37.44
C ALA A 247 9.33 -38.94 37.92
N GLY A 248 8.94 -38.00 37.12
CA GLY A 248 7.67 -37.30 37.21
C GLY A 248 7.51 -36.57 35.87
N THR A 249 6.82 -37.22 34.95
CA THR A 249 6.39 -36.65 33.68
C THR A 249 5.52 -35.43 33.96
N VAL A 250 6.06 -34.24 33.77
CA VAL A 250 5.25 -33.03 33.58
C VAL A 250 5.73 -32.41 32.28
N GLN A 251 4.95 -32.67 31.30
CA GLN A 251 5.03 -32.09 29.96
C GLN A 251 4.44 -30.67 30.07
N ASP A 252 5.28 -29.69 30.39
CA ASP A 252 4.94 -28.27 30.22
C ASP A 252 5.32 -27.87 28.82
N ASP A 253 4.43 -28.22 27.90
CA ASP A 253 4.44 -27.68 26.53
C ASP A 253 3.96 -26.22 26.58
N ALA A 254 4.88 -25.29 26.83
CA ALA A 254 4.75 -23.93 26.36
C ALA A 254 5.04 -23.95 24.86
N GLU A 255 4.17 -24.60 24.09
CA GLU A 255 4.14 -24.46 22.63
C GLU A 255 3.79 -23.01 22.32
N ASP A 256 4.72 -22.30 21.65
CA ASP A 256 4.36 -21.07 20.95
C ASP A 256 3.16 -21.43 20.07
N GLU A 257 1.98 -20.87 20.32
CA GLU A 257 0.75 -21.14 19.58
C GLU A 257 0.93 -20.72 18.10
N VAL A 258 1.40 -21.66 17.33
CA VAL A 258 1.55 -21.55 15.88
C VAL A 258 0.19 -21.79 15.24
N VAL A 259 -0.26 -20.84 14.44
CA VAL A 259 -1.50 -20.98 13.67
C VAL A 259 -1.20 -21.74 12.38
N ASP A 260 -1.57 -23.01 12.33
CA ASP A 260 -1.48 -23.81 11.13
C ASP A 260 -2.64 -23.48 10.17
N ILE A 261 -2.28 -22.98 8.98
CA ILE A 261 -3.24 -22.64 7.95
C ILE A 261 -3.70 -23.92 7.25
N SER A 262 -5.00 -24.19 7.27
CA SER A 262 -5.60 -25.30 6.52
C SER A 262 -6.18 -24.84 5.19
N ALA A 263 -6.40 -25.77 4.24
CA ALA A 263 -7.04 -25.45 2.97
C ALA A 263 -8.49 -24.91 3.15
N LYS A 264 -9.21 -25.40 4.16
CA LYS A 264 -10.55 -24.88 4.49
C LYS A 264 -10.50 -23.47 5.02
N SER A 265 -9.51 -23.14 5.87
CA SER A 265 -9.33 -21.78 6.39
C SER A 265 -8.98 -20.78 5.30
N ALA A 266 -8.25 -21.19 4.24
CA ALA A 266 -7.96 -20.34 3.10
C ALA A 266 -9.24 -19.92 2.32
N ILE A 267 -10.19 -20.84 2.13
CA ILE A 267 -11.47 -20.54 1.45
C ILE A 267 -12.33 -19.61 2.33
N VAL A 268 -12.46 -19.92 3.61
CA VAL A 268 -13.21 -19.07 4.58
C VAL A 268 -12.60 -17.67 4.61
N PHE A 269 -11.26 -17.59 4.57
CA PHE A 269 -10.55 -16.31 4.52
C PHE A 269 -10.96 -15.48 3.29
N VAL A 270 -10.97 -16.06 2.07
CA VAL A 270 -11.35 -15.31 0.85
C VAL A 270 -12.78 -14.80 0.92
N ILE A 271 -13.73 -15.62 1.40
CA ILE A 271 -15.12 -15.21 1.55
C ILE A 271 -15.24 -14.04 2.53
N SER A 272 -14.59 -14.14 3.68
CA SER A 272 -14.67 -13.10 4.69
C SER A 272 -13.91 -11.83 4.30
N ALA A 273 -12.78 -11.94 3.60
CA ALA A 273 -12.05 -10.80 3.04
C ALA A 273 -12.89 -10.07 1.97
N SER A 274 -13.60 -10.82 1.10
CA SER A 274 -14.52 -10.23 0.12
C SER A 274 -15.68 -9.50 0.79
N THR A 275 -16.29 -10.12 1.80
CA THR A 275 -17.37 -9.49 2.56
C THR A 275 -16.89 -8.20 3.24
N PHE A 276 -15.71 -8.25 3.83
CA PHE A 276 -15.11 -7.10 4.48
C PHE A 276 -14.79 -5.96 3.51
N LEU A 277 -14.28 -6.27 2.30
CA LEU A 277 -13.99 -5.27 1.28
C LEU A 277 -15.29 -4.59 0.78
N VAL A 278 -16.37 -5.35 0.59
CA VAL A 278 -17.69 -4.78 0.25
C VAL A 278 -18.21 -3.89 1.38
N LEU A 279 -18.09 -4.32 2.63
CA LEU A 279 -18.47 -3.50 3.78
C LEU A 279 -17.64 -2.21 3.85
N LEU A 280 -16.33 -2.30 3.60
CA LEU A 280 -15.47 -1.13 3.47
C LEU A 280 -15.98 -0.16 2.42
N TYR A 281 -16.28 -0.65 1.22
CA TYR A 281 -16.75 0.17 0.11
C TYR A 281 -18.10 0.84 0.41
N LEU A 282 -19.05 0.09 0.98
CA LEU A 282 -20.41 0.58 1.25
C LEU A 282 -20.48 1.50 2.48
N PHE A 283 -19.68 1.23 3.50
CA PHE A 283 -19.76 1.91 4.80
C PHE A 283 -18.50 2.71 5.14
N MET A 284 -17.68 3.04 4.14
CA MET A 284 -16.46 3.81 4.35
C MET A 284 -16.80 5.22 4.85
N SER A 285 -16.70 5.38 6.15
CA SER A 285 -16.89 6.64 6.85
C SER A 285 -15.67 6.92 7.73
N SER A 286 -15.45 8.18 8.11
CA SER A 286 -14.33 8.56 8.97
C SER A 286 -14.27 7.75 10.27
N TRP A 287 -15.42 7.33 10.82
CA TRP A 287 -15.48 6.47 12.01
C TRP A 287 -14.88 5.08 11.74
N PHE A 288 -15.18 4.51 10.59
CA PHE A 288 -14.69 3.17 10.24
C PHE A 288 -13.17 3.17 10.00
N VAL A 289 -12.65 4.20 9.35
CA VAL A 289 -11.19 4.40 9.17
C VAL A 289 -10.50 4.51 10.53
N TRP A 290 -11.10 5.20 11.52
CA TRP A 290 -10.56 5.25 12.88
C TRP A 290 -10.51 3.88 13.55
N LEU A 291 -11.52 3.03 13.35
CA LEU A 291 -11.51 1.65 13.84
C LEU A 291 -10.33 0.88 13.27
N LEU A 292 -10.08 0.98 11.96
CA LEU A 292 -8.94 0.33 11.30
C LEU A 292 -7.59 0.83 11.83
N ILE A 293 -7.48 2.13 12.10
CA ILE A 293 -6.28 2.71 12.68
C ILE A 293 -6.02 2.15 14.08
N VAL A 294 -7.05 2.04 14.91
CA VAL A 294 -6.92 1.46 16.27
C VAL A 294 -6.48 0.00 16.19
N LEU A 295 -7.07 -0.79 15.31
CA LEU A 295 -6.69 -2.20 15.11
C LEU A 295 -5.25 -2.33 14.59
N PHE A 296 -4.86 -1.49 13.64
CA PHE A 296 -3.49 -1.42 13.15
C PHE A 296 -2.50 -1.02 14.25
N CYS A 297 -2.85 -0.06 15.10
CA CYS A 297 -2.03 0.34 16.25
C CYS A 297 -1.84 -0.82 17.23
N ILE A 298 -2.90 -1.56 17.56
CA ILE A 298 -2.81 -2.70 18.48
C ILE A 298 -1.86 -3.77 17.92
N GLY A 299 -2.07 -4.19 16.67
CA GLY A 299 -1.19 -5.17 16.03
C GLY A 299 0.24 -4.66 15.83
N GLY A 300 0.41 -3.38 15.46
CA GLY A 300 1.72 -2.74 15.30
C GLY A 300 2.50 -2.63 16.61
N ILE A 301 1.83 -2.33 17.73
CA ILE A 301 2.45 -2.31 19.07
C ILE A 301 2.98 -3.70 19.40
N GLU A 302 2.18 -4.75 19.22
CA GLU A 302 2.59 -6.12 19.49
C GLU A 302 3.73 -6.58 18.60
N GLY A 303 3.65 -6.29 17.29
CA GLY A 303 4.71 -6.59 16.33
C GLY A 303 6.02 -5.89 16.68
N MET A 304 5.97 -4.59 16.95
CA MET A 304 7.14 -3.80 17.30
C MET A 304 7.73 -4.22 18.65
N HIS A 305 6.89 -4.51 19.66
CA HIS A 305 7.30 -5.02 20.95
C HIS A 305 8.07 -6.35 20.80
N SER A 306 7.51 -7.31 20.07
CA SER A 306 8.13 -8.62 19.83
C SER A 306 9.48 -8.47 19.12
N CYS A 307 9.57 -7.61 18.10
CA CYS A 307 10.80 -7.35 17.37
C CYS A 307 11.87 -6.71 18.27
N ILE A 308 11.53 -5.66 19.01
CA ILE A 308 12.50 -4.92 19.84
C ILE A 308 13.00 -5.79 20.98
N VAL A 309 12.10 -6.50 21.69
CA VAL A 309 12.48 -7.39 22.80
C VAL A 309 13.42 -8.50 22.32
N ALA A 310 13.12 -9.12 21.16
CA ALA A 310 13.99 -10.16 20.60
C ALA A 310 15.39 -9.62 20.25
N LEU A 311 15.47 -8.40 19.65
CA LEU A 311 16.75 -7.76 19.32
C LEU A 311 17.57 -7.40 20.58
N ILE A 312 16.92 -6.84 21.62
CA ILE A 312 17.59 -6.45 22.85
C ILE A 312 18.11 -7.69 23.60
N LEU A 313 17.28 -8.73 23.73
CA LEU A 313 17.67 -9.97 24.40
C LEU A 313 18.79 -10.72 23.66
N ARG A 314 18.89 -10.54 22.33
CA ARG A 314 20.03 -11.07 21.57
C ARG A 314 21.33 -10.36 21.90
N LYS A 315 21.30 -9.01 21.99
CA LYS A 315 22.50 -8.21 22.21
C LYS A 315 22.93 -8.18 23.68
N TRP A 316 21.94 -8.16 24.60
CA TRP A 316 22.16 -8.09 26.06
C TRP A 316 21.40 -9.21 26.75
N ARG A 317 22.03 -10.37 26.85
CA ARG A 317 21.45 -11.62 27.37
C ARG A 317 20.94 -11.50 28.81
N ASN A 318 21.55 -10.64 29.63
CA ASN A 318 21.24 -10.47 31.06
C ASN A 318 20.12 -9.44 31.34
N SER A 319 19.62 -8.74 30.31
CA SER A 319 18.58 -7.69 30.51
C SER A 319 17.18 -8.24 30.78
N GLY A 320 16.97 -9.55 30.57
CA GLY A 320 15.70 -10.24 30.81
C GLY A 320 15.51 -10.73 32.24
N ASP A 321 16.55 -10.74 33.08
CA ASP A 321 16.55 -11.43 34.39
C ASP A 321 15.77 -10.68 35.49
N LYS A 322 15.54 -9.37 35.32
CA LYS A 322 14.75 -8.58 36.25
C LYS A 322 13.27 -8.78 35.99
N LYS A 323 12.63 -9.62 36.82
CA LYS A 323 11.19 -9.85 36.75
C LYS A 323 10.47 -9.05 37.84
N VAL A 324 9.29 -8.55 37.51
CA VAL A 324 8.36 -7.89 38.44
C VAL A 324 7.05 -8.67 38.40
N ASN A 325 6.57 -9.02 39.60
CA ASN A 325 5.26 -9.64 39.74
C ASN A 325 4.18 -8.58 39.78
N LEU A 326 3.39 -8.51 38.71
CA LEU A 326 2.17 -7.70 38.69
C LEU A 326 0.95 -8.55 39.06
N PRO A 327 0.07 -8.04 39.96
CA PRO A 327 -1.04 -8.83 40.53
C PRO A 327 -2.07 -9.32 39.48
N LEU A 328 -2.12 -8.73 38.27
CA LEU A 328 -3.02 -9.10 37.15
C LEU A 328 -2.33 -9.83 36.00
N LEU A 329 -1.00 -9.65 35.82
CA LEU A 329 -0.26 -10.06 34.63
C LEU A 329 0.82 -11.12 34.88
N GLY A 330 1.03 -11.50 36.16
CA GLY A 330 2.04 -12.49 36.56
C GLY A 330 3.47 -11.95 36.53
N GLU A 331 4.45 -12.83 36.36
CA GLU A 331 5.88 -12.46 36.27
C GLU A 331 6.23 -11.95 34.89
N ILE A 332 6.47 -10.64 34.75
CA ILE A 332 6.88 -10.00 33.50
C ILE A 332 8.26 -9.38 33.67
N SER A 333 9.08 -9.47 32.63
CA SER A 333 10.38 -8.78 32.58
C SER A 333 10.18 -7.26 32.57
N VAL A 334 10.97 -6.54 33.36
CA VAL A 334 11.00 -5.06 33.36
C VAL A 334 11.27 -4.52 31.96
N LEU A 335 12.16 -5.18 31.21
CA LEU A 335 12.48 -4.83 29.83
C LEU A 335 11.23 -4.84 28.95
N SER A 336 10.39 -5.89 29.06
CA SER A 336 9.15 -6.03 28.28
C SER A 336 8.19 -4.88 28.56
N ILE A 337 8.05 -4.47 29.81
CA ILE A 337 7.16 -3.35 30.21
C ILE A 337 7.67 -2.02 29.62
N VAL A 338 8.98 -1.75 29.72
CA VAL A 338 9.56 -0.51 29.20
C VAL A 338 9.41 -0.43 27.68
N VAL A 339 9.68 -1.53 26.97
CA VAL A 339 9.52 -1.61 25.52
C VAL A 339 8.05 -1.46 25.13
N LEU A 340 7.12 -2.08 25.86
CA LEU A 340 5.69 -1.94 25.61
C LEU A 340 5.21 -0.49 25.75
N LEU A 341 5.64 0.20 26.80
CA LEU A 341 5.33 1.62 26.99
C LEU A 341 5.90 2.49 25.85
N PHE A 342 7.12 2.21 25.42
CA PHE A 342 7.72 2.89 24.26
C PHE A 342 6.89 2.67 23.00
N CYS A 343 6.49 1.42 22.69
CA CYS A 343 5.68 1.07 21.52
C CYS A 343 4.30 1.74 21.57
N LEU A 344 3.68 1.79 22.75
CA LEU A 344 2.40 2.46 22.97
C LEU A 344 2.50 3.96 22.67
N VAL A 345 3.49 4.65 23.25
CA VAL A 345 3.69 6.08 23.02
C VAL A 345 3.98 6.36 21.54
N PHE A 346 4.83 5.56 20.91
CA PHE A 346 5.15 5.70 19.49
C PHE A 346 3.89 5.58 18.61
N SER A 347 3.06 4.57 18.85
CA SER A 347 1.83 4.33 18.10
C SER A 347 0.80 5.45 18.30
N ILE A 348 0.64 5.97 19.53
CA ILE A 348 -0.26 7.09 19.84
C ILE A 348 0.22 8.37 19.12
N VAL A 349 1.52 8.67 19.16
CA VAL A 349 2.10 9.83 18.48
C VAL A 349 1.90 9.74 16.98
N TRP A 350 2.12 8.55 16.40
CA TRP A 350 1.86 8.32 14.98
C TRP A 350 0.38 8.55 14.63
N ALA A 351 -0.56 7.97 15.38
CA ALA A 351 -2.00 8.10 15.15
C ALA A 351 -2.47 9.57 15.25
N ALA A 352 -1.92 10.33 16.20
CA ALA A 352 -2.22 11.75 16.38
C ALA A 352 -1.67 12.62 15.24
N LYS A 353 -0.51 12.27 14.70
CA LYS A 353 0.20 13.03 13.66
C LYS A 353 0.12 12.40 12.26
N ARG A 354 -0.85 11.52 12.01
CA ARG A 354 -0.98 10.77 10.76
C ARG A 354 -1.15 11.62 9.49
N LYS A 355 -1.62 12.86 9.63
CA LYS A 355 -1.81 13.82 8.51
C LYS A 355 -0.53 14.56 8.13
N GLU A 356 0.54 14.44 8.91
CA GLU A 356 1.80 15.10 8.64
C GLU A 356 2.57 14.36 7.52
N SER A 357 3.36 15.10 6.75
CA SER A 357 4.12 14.58 5.60
C SER A 357 5.11 13.46 5.95
N TYR A 358 5.57 13.41 7.19
CA TYR A 358 6.51 12.37 7.68
C TYR A 358 5.82 11.16 8.32
N SER A 359 4.50 11.14 8.40
CA SER A 359 3.74 10.07 9.09
C SER A 359 3.93 8.67 8.47
N TRP A 360 4.31 8.63 7.18
CA TRP A 360 4.59 7.39 6.46
C TRP A 360 5.69 6.55 7.13
N VAL A 361 6.73 7.19 7.69
CA VAL A 361 7.83 6.48 8.37
C VAL A 361 7.31 5.65 9.55
N GLY A 362 6.46 6.27 10.40
CA GLY A 362 5.88 5.58 11.54
C GLY A 362 4.94 4.44 11.12
N GLN A 363 4.15 4.66 10.08
CA GLN A 363 3.26 3.64 9.51
C GLN A 363 4.05 2.43 9.00
N ASP A 364 5.11 2.68 8.24
CA ASP A 364 5.91 1.63 7.64
C ASP A 364 6.70 0.83 8.71
N ILE A 365 7.22 1.49 9.74
CA ILE A 365 7.86 0.80 10.87
C ILE A 365 6.87 -0.13 11.57
N LEU A 366 5.68 0.37 11.95
CA LEU A 366 4.64 -0.44 12.59
C LEU A 366 4.19 -1.58 11.67
N GLY A 367 4.00 -1.31 10.37
CA GLY A 367 3.60 -2.27 9.37
C GLY A 367 4.62 -3.38 9.13
N VAL A 368 5.90 -3.04 8.99
CA VAL A 368 6.99 -4.03 8.80
C VAL A 368 7.11 -4.93 10.04
N CYS A 369 7.11 -4.35 11.25
CA CYS A 369 7.16 -5.15 12.48
C CYS A 369 5.96 -6.08 12.60
N LEU A 370 4.77 -5.60 12.27
CA LEU A 370 3.55 -6.41 12.27
C LEU A 370 3.63 -7.55 11.24
N MET A 371 4.07 -7.27 10.01
CA MET A 371 4.22 -8.30 8.98
C MET A 371 5.26 -9.37 9.36
N ILE A 372 6.39 -8.98 9.95
CA ILE A 372 7.39 -9.93 10.47
C ILE A 372 6.75 -10.86 11.49
N THR A 373 5.99 -10.32 12.45
CA THR A 373 5.33 -11.11 13.49
C THR A 373 4.28 -12.05 12.90
N ILE A 374 3.47 -11.59 11.94
CA ILE A 374 2.48 -12.43 11.25
C ILE A 374 3.14 -13.57 10.50
N LEU A 375 4.22 -13.31 9.74
CA LEU A 375 4.95 -14.34 8.99
C LEU A 375 5.61 -15.40 9.89
N GLN A 376 5.88 -15.05 11.14
CA GLN A 376 6.37 -16.00 12.14
C GLN A 376 5.26 -16.84 12.78
N LEU A 377 4.13 -16.20 13.07
CA LEU A 377 2.98 -16.81 13.73
C LEU A 377 2.22 -17.74 12.78
N ALA A 378 1.96 -17.28 11.54
CA ALA A 378 1.24 -18.03 10.53
C ALA A 378 2.21 -18.98 9.79
N ARG A 379 1.97 -20.28 9.88
CA ARG A 379 2.81 -21.29 9.24
C ARG A 379 2.02 -22.09 8.22
N LEU A 380 2.61 -22.27 7.04
CA LEU A 380 2.11 -23.19 6.04
C LEU A 380 2.68 -24.59 6.32
N PRO A 381 1.82 -25.63 6.44
CA PRO A 381 2.29 -26.99 6.70
C PRO A 381 2.94 -27.64 5.45
N ASN A 382 2.41 -27.39 4.27
CA ASN A 382 2.88 -27.96 3.01
C ASN A 382 2.59 -27.04 1.81
N ILE A 383 3.18 -27.38 0.66
CA ILE A 383 2.98 -26.61 -0.58
C ILE A 383 1.55 -26.74 -1.12
N LYS A 384 0.81 -27.80 -0.78
CA LYS A 384 -0.59 -28.00 -1.16
C LYS A 384 -1.48 -26.89 -0.59
N VAL A 385 -1.33 -26.59 0.70
CA VAL A 385 -2.06 -25.50 1.35
C VAL A 385 -1.62 -24.15 0.82
N ALA A 386 -0.32 -23.96 0.57
CA ALA A 386 0.21 -22.75 -0.06
C ALA A 386 -0.41 -22.52 -1.45
N THR A 387 -0.55 -23.59 -2.24
CA THR A 387 -1.17 -23.52 -3.57
C THR A 387 -2.63 -23.09 -3.49
N VAL A 388 -3.41 -23.68 -2.59
CA VAL A 388 -4.82 -23.29 -2.40
C VAL A 388 -4.91 -21.82 -1.96
N LEU A 389 -4.12 -21.41 -0.98
CA LEU A 389 -4.14 -20.04 -0.46
C LEU A 389 -3.77 -19.02 -1.55
N LEU A 390 -2.67 -19.24 -2.27
CA LEU A 390 -2.19 -18.31 -3.30
C LEU A 390 -3.10 -18.29 -4.53
N CYS A 391 -3.66 -19.44 -4.96
CA CYS A 391 -4.63 -19.48 -6.05
C CYS A 391 -5.93 -18.76 -5.67
N CYS A 392 -6.42 -18.94 -4.45
CA CYS A 392 -7.60 -18.20 -3.96
C CYS A 392 -7.33 -16.69 -3.90
N ALA A 393 -6.19 -16.28 -3.38
CA ALA A 393 -5.79 -14.87 -3.32
C ALA A 393 -5.61 -14.26 -4.72
N PHE A 394 -5.05 -15.02 -5.67
CA PHE A 394 -4.92 -14.63 -7.08
C PHE A 394 -6.28 -14.38 -7.75
N ILE A 395 -7.25 -15.29 -7.59
CA ILE A 395 -8.61 -15.13 -8.13
C ILE A 395 -9.29 -13.93 -7.48
N TYR A 396 -9.14 -13.77 -6.17
CA TYR A 396 -9.67 -12.64 -5.42
C TYR A 396 -9.16 -11.29 -5.97
N ASP A 397 -7.85 -11.17 -6.18
CA ASP A 397 -7.22 -9.93 -6.66
C ASP A 397 -7.70 -9.59 -8.09
N ILE A 398 -7.73 -10.57 -9.00
CA ILE A 398 -8.27 -10.39 -10.35
C ILE A 398 -9.73 -9.95 -10.32
N PHE A 399 -10.55 -10.57 -9.49
CA PHE A 399 -11.97 -10.25 -9.39
C PHE A 399 -12.16 -8.79 -8.95
N TRP A 400 -11.51 -8.39 -7.87
CA TRP A 400 -11.73 -7.06 -7.28
C TRP A 400 -11.06 -5.91 -8.06
N VAL A 401 -10.06 -6.18 -8.88
CA VAL A 401 -9.44 -5.16 -9.72
C VAL A 401 -10.11 -5.05 -11.08
N PHE A 402 -10.35 -6.18 -11.76
CA PHE A 402 -10.85 -6.16 -13.15
C PHE A 402 -12.36 -6.37 -13.29
N LEU A 403 -12.98 -7.19 -12.43
CA LEU A 403 -14.40 -7.49 -12.56
C LEU A 403 -15.28 -6.54 -11.74
N SER A 404 -14.79 -6.01 -10.62
CA SER A 404 -15.60 -5.12 -9.78
C SER A 404 -16.10 -3.86 -10.50
N PRO A 405 -15.35 -3.23 -11.43
CA PRO A 405 -15.85 -2.07 -12.17
C PRO A 405 -17.11 -2.37 -13.02
N LEU A 406 -17.28 -3.61 -13.48
CA LEU A 406 -18.47 -4.02 -14.23
C LEU A 406 -19.74 -4.06 -13.35
N ILE A 407 -19.58 -4.22 -12.03
CA ILE A 407 -20.68 -4.35 -11.07
C ILE A 407 -20.93 -3.03 -10.34
N PHE A 408 -19.86 -2.34 -9.94
CA PHE A 408 -19.89 -1.16 -9.09
C PHE A 408 -19.54 0.15 -9.80
N HIS A 409 -19.37 0.13 -11.15
CA HIS A 409 -18.93 1.24 -12.00
C HIS A 409 -17.47 1.66 -11.80
N ASP A 410 -16.90 1.53 -10.57
CA ASP A 410 -15.52 1.81 -10.23
C ASP A 410 -14.85 0.59 -9.63
N SER A 411 -13.52 0.53 -9.68
CA SER A 411 -12.79 -0.51 -8.97
C SER A 411 -12.91 -0.29 -7.46
N VAL A 412 -13.65 -1.19 -6.79
CA VAL A 412 -13.86 -1.14 -5.34
C VAL A 412 -12.54 -1.06 -4.58
N MET A 413 -11.56 -1.81 -5.02
CA MET A 413 -10.24 -1.87 -4.39
C MET A 413 -9.48 -0.55 -4.52
N ILE A 414 -9.57 0.09 -5.70
CA ILE A 414 -8.93 1.38 -5.98
C ILE A 414 -9.60 2.49 -5.15
N ALA A 415 -10.94 2.54 -5.15
CA ALA A 415 -11.71 3.52 -4.38
C ALA A 415 -11.42 3.42 -2.87
N VAL A 416 -11.33 2.19 -2.33
CA VAL A 416 -11.00 1.95 -0.93
C VAL A 416 -9.55 2.37 -0.61
N ALA A 417 -8.60 2.06 -1.49
CA ALA A 417 -7.18 2.39 -1.27
C ALA A 417 -6.92 3.90 -1.33
N ARG A 418 -7.60 4.63 -2.22
CA ARG A 418 -7.53 6.10 -2.33
C ARG A 418 -8.24 6.83 -1.18
N GLY A 419 -9.24 6.18 -0.59
CA GLY A 419 -10.06 6.82 0.44
C GLY A 419 -11.10 7.80 -0.13
N ASP A 420 -11.54 7.60 -1.37
CA ASP A 420 -12.46 8.51 -2.09
C ASP A 420 -13.74 8.80 -1.28
N ASN A 421 -14.27 7.78 -0.60
CA ASN A 421 -15.47 7.91 0.23
C ASN A 421 -15.20 8.41 1.67
N SER A 422 -13.93 8.55 2.08
CA SER A 422 -13.54 8.93 3.46
C SER A 422 -12.93 10.33 3.58
N GLY A 423 -13.09 11.17 2.56
CA GLY A 423 -12.51 12.52 2.55
C GLY A 423 -10.99 12.52 2.36
N GLY A 424 -10.45 11.57 1.59
CA GLY A 424 -9.01 11.47 1.27
C GLY A 424 -8.17 10.80 2.36
N GLU A 425 -8.78 10.14 3.35
CA GLU A 425 -8.05 9.38 4.36
C GLU A 425 -7.74 7.97 3.87
N SER A 426 -6.47 7.68 3.58
CA SER A 426 -6.01 6.34 3.20
C SER A 426 -6.03 5.36 4.38
N ILE A 427 -6.31 4.08 4.08
CA ILE A 427 -6.25 3.00 5.07
C ILE A 427 -4.80 2.72 5.51
N PRO A 428 -4.58 2.32 6.79
CA PRO A 428 -3.23 2.13 7.33
C PRO A 428 -2.55 0.81 6.91
N MET A 429 -3.17 0.00 6.03
CA MET A 429 -2.70 -1.35 5.67
C MET A 429 -1.80 -1.38 4.43
N LEU A 430 -1.09 -0.29 4.18
CA LEU A 430 -0.20 -0.09 3.05
C LEU A 430 1.17 0.35 3.56
N LEU A 431 2.26 -0.18 2.99
CA LEU A 431 3.54 0.51 3.00
C LEU A 431 3.47 1.64 1.99
N ARG A 432 3.94 2.82 2.36
CA ARG A 432 3.89 4.00 1.49
C ARG A 432 5.15 4.83 1.59
N VAL A 433 5.72 5.18 0.47
CA VAL A 433 6.91 6.03 0.38
C VAL A 433 6.61 7.22 -0.51
N PRO A 434 6.92 8.46 -0.06
CA PRO A 434 6.69 9.65 -0.87
C PRO A 434 7.57 9.63 -2.11
N ARG A 435 7.01 10.02 -3.26
CA ARG A 435 7.76 10.21 -4.49
C ARG A 435 8.68 11.40 -4.34
N THR A 436 9.96 11.20 -4.65
CA THR A 436 10.98 12.22 -4.43
C THR A 436 11.22 13.06 -5.69
N PHE A 437 11.19 12.43 -6.86
CA PHE A 437 11.50 13.06 -8.15
C PHE A 437 10.27 13.34 -8.99
N ASP A 438 9.09 12.85 -8.59
CA ASP A 438 7.84 13.15 -9.30
C ASP A 438 7.45 14.61 -9.04
N PRO A 439 7.35 15.47 -10.07
CA PRO A 439 6.91 16.85 -9.92
C PRO A 439 5.51 16.97 -9.28
N TRP A 440 4.69 15.92 -9.38
CA TRP A 440 3.32 15.89 -8.89
C TRP A 440 3.22 15.45 -7.42
N GLY A 441 4.31 14.96 -6.85
CA GLY A 441 4.31 14.42 -5.51
C GLY A 441 3.53 13.09 -5.41
N GLY A 442 2.90 12.84 -4.28
CA GLY A 442 2.16 11.60 -4.03
C GLY A 442 3.02 10.52 -3.38
N TYR A 443 2.45 9.33 -3.29
CA TYR A 443 3.09 8.18 -2.65
C TYR A 443 3.04 6.97 -3.58
N ASP A 444 4.13 6.21 -3.62
CA ASP A 444 4.07 4.84 -4.08
C ASP A 444 3.70 3.93 -2.92
N MET A 445 2.86 2.94 -3.16
CA MET A 445 2.27 2.11 -2.11
C MET A 445 2.28 0.64 -2.48
N ILE A 446 2.48 -0.23 -1.48
CA ILE A 446 2.37 -1.69 -1.58
C ILE A 446 1.44 -2.18 -0.49
N GLY A 447 0.46 -3.01 -0.84
CA GLY A 447 -0.44 -3.68 0.09
C GLY A 447 0.29 -4.72 0.95
N PHE A 448 -0.05 -4.80 2.24
CA PHE A 448 0.50 -5.83 3.12
C PHE A 448 0.19 -7.24 2.62
N GLY A 449 -0.96 -7.46 1.99
CA GLY A 449 -1.33 -8.75 1.39
C GLY A 449 -0.34 -9.23 0.33
N ASP A 450 0.16 -8.31 -0.51
CA ASP A 450 1.12 -8.61 -1.58
C ASP A 450 2.50 -9.02 -1.04
N ILE A 451 2.78 -8.71 0.22
CA ILE A 451 3.99 -9.14 0.93
C ILE A 451 3.73 -10.43 1.70
N LEU A 452 2.59 -10.49 2.42
CA LEU A 452 2.29 -11.59 3.33
C LEU A 452 2.01 -12.91 2.60
N PHE A 453 1.17 -12.91 1.54
CA PHE A 453 0.84 -14.16 0.84
C PHE A 453 2.05 -14.84 0.20
N PRO A 454 2.85 -14.15 -0.64
CA PRO A 454 4.08 -14.76 -1.14
C PRO A 454 5.10 -15.00 -0.04
N GLY A 455 5.15 -14.11 0.99
CA GLY A 455 6.04 -14.22 2.13
C GLY A 455 5.83 -15.51 2.95
N LEU A 456 4.59 -15.96 3.11
CA LEU A 456 4.28 -17.24 3.76
C LEU A 456 4.90 -18.43 3.01
N LEU A 457 4.84 -18.43 1.67
CA LEU A 457 5.47 -19.47 0.85
C LEU A 457 7.00 -19.41 0.94
N VAL A 458 7.60 -18.20 0.91
CA VAL A 458 9.04 -18.02 1.04
C VAL A 458 9.52 -18.46 2.43
N SER A 459 8.77 -18.12 3.49
CA SER A 459 9.07 -18.57 4.86
C SER A 459 8.91 -20.09 5.01
N PHE A 460 7.94 -20.70 4.34
CA PHE A 460 7.83 -22.16 4.27
C PHE A 460 9.06 -22.77 3.60
N ALA A 461 9.51 -22.24 2.46
CA ALA A 461 10.69 -22.70 1.75
C ALA A 461 11.95 -22.64 2.61
N PHE A 462 12.12 -21.58 3.40
CA PHE A 462 13.23 -21.45 4.34
C PHE A 462 13.24 -22.57 5.39
N ARG A 463 12.07 -22.85 6.01
CA ARG A 463 11.94 -23.92 6.99
C ARG A 463 12.19 -25.31 6.37
N TYR A 464 11.66 -25.53 5.16
CA TYR A 464 11.88 -26.75 4.40
C TYR A 464 13.37 -26.98 4.08
N ASP A 465 14.06 -25.94 3.61
CA ASP A 465 15.50 -26.01 3.28
C ASP A 465 16.32 -26.32 4.53
N LYS A 466 15.98 -25.69 5.66
CA LYS A 466 16.64 -25.93 6.94
C LYS A 466 16.42 -27.35 7.45
N ALA A 467 15.19 -27.85 7.43
CA ALA A 467 14.86 -29.20 7.86
C ALA A 467 15.59 -30.27 7.02
N ASN A 468 15.75 -30.01 5.72
CA ASN A 468 16.44 -30.93 4.80
C ASN A 468 17.94 -30.63 4.65
N LYS A 469 18.50 -29.73 5.46
CA LYS A 469 19.93 -29.33 5.45
C LYS A 469 20.42 -28.91 4.05
N LYS A 470 19.57 -28.25 3.26
CA LYS A 470 19.92 -27.79 1.92
C LYS A 470 20.78 -26.53 2.00
N GLY A 471 21.81 -26.48 1.15
CA GLY A 471 22.64 -25.28 1.00
C GLY A 471 21.86 -24.15 0.32
N VAL A 472 22.31 -22.91 0.48
CA VAL A 472 21.63 -21.68 -0.01
C VAL A 472 21.27 -21.78 -1.50
N LEU A 473 22.20 -22.20 -2.36
CA LEU A 473 21.98 -22.31 -3.81
C LEU A 473 21.12 -23.52 -4.20
N ASN A 474 21.19 -24.60 -3.42
CA ASN A 474 20.42 -25.83 -3.63
C ASN A 474 19.06 -25.79 -2.93
N GLY A 475 18.81 -24.78 -2.09
CA GLY A 475 17.55 -24.55 -1.41
C GLY A 475 16.48 -23.96 -2.33
N TYR A 476 15.29 -23.81 -1.80
CA TYR A 476 14.15 -23.13 -2.43
C TYR A 476 14.06 -21.66 -2.00
N PHE A 477 14.48 -21.35 -0.78
CA PHE A 477 14.35 -20.02 -0.18
C PHE A 477 14.93 -18.90 -1.05
N LEU A 478 16.20 -19.04 -1.48
CA LEU A 478 16.86 -18.03 -2.31
C LEU A 478 16.11 -17.80 -3.63
N TRP A 479 15.74 -18.88 -4.29
CA TRP A 479 15.08 -18.82 -5.60
C TRP A 479 13.68 -18.23 -5.52
N LEU A 480 12.93 -18.54 -4.46
CA LEU A 480 11.62 -17.95 -4.25
C LEU A 480 11.70 -16.47 -3.85
N THR A 481 12.72 -16.09 -3.09
CA THR A 481 12.98 -14.69 -2.78
C THR A 481 13.31 -13.89 -4.04
N ILE A 482 14.15 -14.43 -4.91
CA ILE A 482 14.46 -13.83 -6.21
C ILE A 482 13.19 -13.79 -7.09
N GLY A 483 12.42 -14.87 -7.14
CA GLY A 483 11.14 -14.92 -7.84
C GLY A 483 10.15 -13.87 -7.37
N TYR A 484 10.05 -13.66 -6.06
CA TYR A 484 9.23 -12.59 -5.47
C TYR A 484 9.71 -11.20 -5.92
N GLY A 485 11.02 -10.95 -5.88
CA GLY A 485 11.60 -9.70 -6.35
C GLY A 485 11.30 -9.43 -7.84
N PHE A 486 11.39 -10.45 -8.69
CA PHE A 486 10.99 -10.34 -10.10
C PHE A 486 9.49 -10.14 -10.26
N GLY A 487 8.66 -10.80 -9.46
CA GLY A 487 7.22 -10.59 -9.45
C GLY A 487 6.84 -9.14 -9.17
N LEU A 488 7.45 -8.52 -8.16
CA LEU A 488 7.29 -7.08 -7.86
C LEU A 488 7.76 -6.19 -9.02
N PHE A 489 8.90 -6.53 -9.63
CA PHE A 489 9.39 -5.81 -10.80
C PHE A 489 8.38 -5.88 -11.96
N PHE A 490 7.83 -7.05 -12.27
CA PHE A 490 6.82 -7.20 -13.32
C PHE A 490 5.50 -6.50 -12.98
N THR A 491 5.11 -6.44 -11.72
CA THR A 491 3.95 -5.67 -11.28
C THR A 491 4.15 -4.17 -11.57
N TYR A 492 5.32 -3.64 -11.24
CA TYR A 492 5.64 -2.25 -11.54
C TYR A 492 5.73 -1.98 -13.05
N LEU A 493 6.34 -2.89 -13.80
CA LEU A 493 6.41 -2.80 -15.25
C LEU A 493 5.01 -2.82 -15.89
N GLY A 494 4.11 -3.69 -15.40
CA GLY A 494 2.71 -3.74 -15.83
C GLY A 494 1.98 -2.42 -15.56
N LEU A 495 2.15 -1.87 -14.37
CA LEU A 495 1.60 -0.57 -13.99
C LEU A 495 2.10 0.56 -14.91
N TYR A 496 3.39 0.56 -15.21
CA TYR A 496 4.00 1.53 -16.13
C TYR A 496 3.45 1.41 -17.57
N LEU A 497 3.39 0.19 -18.10
CA LEU A 497 2.89 -0.06 -19.46
C LEU A 497 1.41 0.28 -19.63
N MET A 498 0.63 0.24 -18.56
CA MET A 498 -0.78 0.58 -18.56
C MET A 498 -1.07 2.01 -18.06
N ASN A 499 -0.07 2.90 -18.15
CA ASN A 499 -0.22 4.32 -17.80
C ASN A 499 -0.76 4.59 -16.38
N GLY A 500 -0.37 3.78 -15.42
CA GLY A 500 -0.76 3.94 -14.01
C GLY A 500 -2.13 3.37 -13.64
N HIS A 501 -2.82 2.68 -14.54
CA HIS A 501 -4.05 1.97 -14.18
C HIS A 501 -3.74 0.85 -13.19
N GLY A 502 -4.48 0.81 -12.08
CA GLY A 502 -4.30 -0.18 -11.02
C GLY A 502 -4.30 -1.61 -11.55
N GLN A 503 -3.28 -2.38 -11.15
CA GLN A 503 -3.07 -3.76 -11.58
C GLN A 503 -3.19 -4.70 -10.38
N PRO A 504 -3.76 -5.91 -10.56
CA PRO A 504 -3.70 -6.93 -9.52
C PRO A 504 -2.26 -7.41 -9.36
N ALA A 505 -1.63 -7.13 -8.21
CA ALA A 505 -0.23 -7.47 -7.98
C ALA A 505 0.00 -8.99 -7.95
N LEU A 506 -0.94 -9.74 -7.38
CA LEU A 506 -0.85 -11.20 -7.30
C LEU A 506 -0.88 -11.86 -8.68
N LEU A 507 -1.35 -11.17 -9.74
CA LEU A 507 -1.26 -11.64 -11.12
C LEU A 507 0.19 -11.95 -11.54
N TYR A 508 1.14 -11.18 -11.03
CA TYR A 508 2.56 -11.34 -11.32
C TYR A 508 3.29 -12.10 -10.21
N LEU A 509 2.92 -11.84 -8.95
CA LEU A 509 3.60 -12.41 -7.78
C LEU A 509 3.38 -13.92 -7.66
N VAL A 510 2.15 -14.42 -7.89
CA VAL A 510 1.84 -15.85 -7.74
C VAL A 510 2.57 -16.70 -8.77
N PRO A 511 2.56 -16.41 -10.08
CA PRO A 511 3.36 -17.15 -11.05
C PRO A 511 4.86 -17.09 -10.76
N CYS A 512 5.39 -15.94 -10.32
CA CYS A 512 6.81 -15.77 -10.02
C CYS A 512 7.26 -16.42 -8.71
N THR A 513 6.36 -16.76 -7.79
CA THR A 513 6.69 -17.43 -6.53
C THR A 513 6.24 -18.89 -6.55
N LEU A 514 4.94 -19.15 -6.59
CA LEU A 514 4.39 -20.51 -6.61
C LEU A 514 4.78 -21.26 -7.88
N GLY A 515 4.69 -20.60 -9.06
CA GLY A 515 5.11 -21.20 -10.33
C GLY A 515 6.57 -21.59 -10.29
N PHE A 516 7.45 -20.72 -9.76
CA PHE A 516 8.87 -21.04 -9.57
C PHE A 516 9.08 -22.20 -8.61
N ALA A 517 8.35 -22.28 -7.49
CA ALA A 517 8.41 -23.39 -6.55
C ALA A 517 8.04 -24.73 -7.20
N VAL A 518 6.97 -24.74 -8.00
CA VAL A 518 6.50 -25.94 -8.72
C VAL A 518 7.49 -26.38 -9.80
N ILE A 519 7.97 -25.44 -10.62
CA ILE A 519 8.95 -25.73 -11.69
C ILE A 519 10.26 -26.26 -11.09
N LEU A 520 10.77 -25.62 -10.06
CA LEU A 520 12.01 -26.04 -9.40
C LEU A 520 11.85 -27.39 -8.70
N GLY A 521 10.70 -27.64 -8.03
CA GLY A 521 10.36 -28.91 -7.41
C GLY A 521 10.23 -30.04 -8.42
N ALA A 522 9.61 -29.77 -9.58
CA ALA A 522 9.51 -30.73 -10.68
C ALA A 522 10.90 -31.05 -11.31
N ALA A 523 11.71 -30.01 -11.57
CA ALA A 523 13.05 -30.16 -12.12
C ALA A 523 13.97 -30.98 -11.19
N ARG A 524 13.84 -30.80 -9.88
CA ARG A 524 14.59 -31.53 -8.84
C ARG A 524 13.95 -32.88 -8.48
N ARG A 525 12.80 -33.23 -9.06
CA ARG A 525 12.00 -34.43 -8.74
C ARG A 525 11.59 -34.55 -7.27
N GLU A 526 11.48 -33.41 -6.59
CA GLU A 526 11.12 -33.31 -5.16
C GLU A 526 9.68 -32.81 -4.93
N LEU A 527 8.93 -32.56 -6.01
CA LEU A 527 7.58 -31.98 -5.93
C LEU A 527 6.63 -32.83 -5.05
N LYS A 528 6.71 -34.16 -5.14
CA LYS A 528 5.90 -35.07 -4.33
C LYS A 528 6.22 -34.97 -2.83
N HIS A 529 7.49 -34.82 -2.49
CA HIS A 529 7.94 -34.64 -1.11
C HIS A 529 7.51 -33.26 -0.56
N LEU A 530 7.63 -32.19 -1.37
CA LEU A 530 7.12 -30.86 -1.01
C LEU A 530 5.61 -30.84 -0.80
N TRP A 531 4.88 -31.64 -1.62
CA TRP A 531 3.42 -31.71 -1.57
C TRP A 531 2.90 -32.40 -0.30
N ASN A 532 3.55 -33.48 0.12
CA ASN A 532 3.17 -34.29 1.29
C ASN A 532 3.97 -33.91 2.56
N TYR A 533 4.82 -32.89 2.48
CA TYR A 533 5.61 -32.45 3.63
C TYR A 533 4.71 -32.10 4.82
N GLY A 534 5.00 -32.63 6.01
CA GLY A 534 4.19 -32.48 7.21
C GLY A 534 3.17 -33.61 7.46
N GLU A 535 2.62 -34.24 6.42
CA GLU A 535 1.72 -35.41 6.60
C GLU A 535 2.50 -36.67 7.03
N GLU A 536 3.72 -36.85 6.50
CA GLU A 536 4.61 -37.96 6.86
C GLU A 536 5.14 -37.86 8.31
N SER A 537 5.32 -36.65 8.83
CA SER A 537 5.78 -36.44 10.20
C SER A 537 4.68 -36.70 11.24
N SER A 538 3.42 -36.49 10.89
CA SER A 538 2.27 -36.79 11.74
C SER A 538 2.02 -38.31 11.85
N GLN A 539 2.10 -39.04 10.74
CA GLN A 539 1.96 -40.50 10.72
C GLN A 539 3.08 -41.21 11.46
N SER A 540 4.32 -40.72 11.37
CA SER A 540 5.42 -41.31 12.13
C SER A 540 5.34 -41.08 13.65
N LYS A 541 4.73 -39.97 14.09
CA LYS A 541 4.45 -39.72 15.50
C LYS A 541 3.29 -40.57 16.02
N GLU A 542 2.24 -40.76 15.23
CA GLU A 542 1.08 -41.59 15.57
C GLU A 542 1.47 -43.07 15.70
N ASN A 543 2.28 -43.58 14.76
CA ASN A 543 2.82 -44.96 14.83
C ASN A 543 3.86 -45.16 15.95
N ALA A 544 4.50 -44.08 16.45
CA ALA A 544 5.42 -44.14 17.59
C ALA A 544 4.71 -44.07 18.96
N VAL A 545 3.46 -43.63 18.98
CA VAL A 545 2.61 -43.60 20.20
C VAL A 545 1.81 -44.90 20.33
N GLU A 546 1.54 -45.61 19.22
CA GLU A 546 0.86 -46.92 19.23
C GLU A 546 1.81 -48.12 19.42
N ALA A 547 3.12 -47.90 19.33
CA ALA A 547 4.13 -48.93 19.59
C ALA A 547 4.76 -48.80 20.98
#